data_75fee8ef6a266d09b5deb66624e93c75
#
_entry.id   75fee8ef6a266d09b5deb66624e93c75
#
_cell.length_a   1.000
_cell.length_b   1.000
_cell.length_c   1.000
_cell.angle_alpha   90.00
_cell.angle_beta   90.00
_cell.angle_gamma   90.00
#
_symmetry.space_group_name_H-M   'P 1'
#
loop_
_entity.id
_entity.type
_entity.pdbx_description
1 polymer ?
#
loop_
_entity_poly.entity_id
_entity_poly.type
_entity_poly.pdbx_seq_one_letter_code
_entity_poly.pdbx_strand_id
1 'polypeptide(L)'
;MDFIFFIMIILFCLHLHKILMMSENKVRVRFAPSPTGPLHMGGVRTALYNYLFAKKNNGVFILRVEDTDQTRFVEGAQQYILDSLKWCGIMPDEGPGIGGDFGPYIQSERKSKYKEFADQLIDSGKAYYAFDTSEELDAMRKQAKQMGMPNWQYNGVSRSSMRNSLSLPQDEVSKLISDGNPYVIRIKMPRNEEVRFNDMIRGWVVVNTNNLDDKVLFKSDGMPTYHLANIVDDHQMKITHV
;
A
#
# COMPACT_ATOMS: atom_id res chain seq x y z
N MET A 1 -2.18 23.42 52.05
CA MET A 1 -1.74 22.72 50.81
C MET A 1 -1.69 23.77 49.73
N ASP A 2 -0.44 24.13 49.34
CA ASP A 2 -0.15 25.41 48.71
C ASP A 2 -0.72 25.53 47.30
N PHE A 3 -1.41 26.62 47.03
CA PHE A 3 -1.92 27.03 45.75
C PHE A 3 -0.87 26.96 44.63
N ILE A 4 0.40 27.19 44.97
CA ILE A 4 1.57 27.06 44.08
C ILE A 4 1.80 25.60 43.66
N PHE A 5 1.62 24.63 44.57
CA PHE A 5 1.75 23.20 44.24
C PHE A 5 0.68 22.70 43.30
N PHE A 6 -0.57 23.21 43.44
CA PHE A 6 -1.65 22.90 42.56
C PHE A 6 -1.46 23.45 41.13
N ILE A 7 -0.95 24.69 41.03
CA ILE A 7 -0.60 25.31 39.74
C ILE A 7 0.56 24.54 39.06
N MET A 8 1.55 24.10 39.78
CA MET A 8 2.67 23.29 39.24
C MET A 8 2.17 21.94 38.69
N ILE A 9 1.24 21.28 39.37
CA ILE A 9 0.65 20.03 38.88
C ILE A 9 -0.15 20.26 37.58
N ILE A 10 -0.94 21.33 37.53
CA ILE A 10 -1.71 21.67 36.31
C ILE A 10 -0.76 21.96 35.13
N LEU A 11 0.30 22.77 35.35
CA LEU A 11 1.27 23.07 34.32
C LEU A 11 2.06 21.83 33.89
N PHE A 12 2.40 20.93 34.81
CA PHE A 12 3.03 19.65 34.48
C PHE A 12 2.08 18.74 33.69
N CYS A 13 0.79 18.61 34.07
CA CYS A 13 -0.20 17.85 33.32
C CYS A 13 -0.46 18.42 31.92
N LEU A 14 -0.54 19.76 31.79
CA LEU A 14 -0.67 20.43 30.49
C LEU A 14 0.58 20.24 29.61
N HIS A 15 1.75 20.28 30.22
CA HIS A 15 3.01 20.02 29.50
C HIS A 15 3.11 18.56 29.05
N LEU A 16 2.75 17.62 29.94
CA LEU A 16 2.70 16.18 29.62
C LEU A 16 1.65 15.89 28.55
N HIS A 17 0.48 16.50 28.63
CA HIS A 17 -0.57 16.39 27.61
C HIS A 17 -0.10 16.95 26.25
N LYS A 18 0.59 18.09 26.25
CA LYS A 18 1.19 18.68 25.04
C LYS A 18 2.29 17.78 24.43
N ILE A 19 3.12 17.15 25.27
CA ILE A 19 4.14 16.18 24.83
C ILE A 19 3.49 14.93 24.26
N LEU A 20 2.45 14.39 24.90
CA LEU A 20 1.67 13.24 24.40
C LEU A 20 0.98 13.55 23.06
N MET A 21 0.32 14.72 22.96
CA MET A 21 -0.31 15.15 21.70
C MET A 21 0.72 15.44 20.59
N MET A 22 1.91 15.93 20.92
CA MET A 22 3.01 16.08 19.94
C MET A 22 3.59 14.74 19.47
N SER A 23 3.50 13.69 20.30
CA SER A 23 3.91 12.31 19.94
C SER A 23 2.94 11.64 18.95
N GLU A 24 1.64 11.97 19.01
CA GLU A 24 0.63 11.36 18.12
C GLU A 24 0.62 11.94 16.69
N ASN A 25 1.23 13.11 16.47
CA ASN A 25 1.21 13.83 15.19
C ASN A 25 2.59 14.00 14.53
N LYS A 26 3.58 13.16 14.87
CA LYS A 26 4.91 13.26 14.25
C LYS A 26 4.80 12.94 12.76
N VAL A 27 5.30 13.83 11.90
CA VAL A 27 5.37 13.59 10.47
C VAL A 27 6.18 12.34 10.19
N ARG A 28 5.60 11.40 9.45
CA ARG A 28 6.23 10.16 9.02
C ARG A 28 6.06 10.02 7.50
N VAL A 29 7.16 9.92 6.82
CA VAL A 29 7.23 9.77 5.36
C VAL A 29 8.10 8.58 5.00
N ARG A 30 7.95 8.08 3.79
CA ARG A 30 8.73 6.93 3.36
C ARG A 30 9.26 7.09 1.94
N PHE A 31 10.45 6.55 1.69
CA PHE A 31 10.91 6.15 0.39
C PHE A 31 10.76 4.62 0.29
N ALA A 32 10.07 4.15 -0.75
CA ALA A 32 9.65 2.77 -0.85
C ALA A 32 10.05 2.17 -2.22
N PRO A 33 11.37 1.97 -2.47
CA PRO A 33 11.85 1.45 -3.73
C PRO A 33 11.66 -0.06 -3.83
N SER A 34 11.42 -0.54 -5.07
CA SER A 34 11.56 -1.96 -5.39
C SER A 34 13.02 -2.29 -5.72
N PRO A 35 13.58 -3.41 -5.20
CA PRO A 35 14.99 -3.78 -5.39
C PRO A 35 15.18 -4.49 -6.75
N THR A 36 14.87 -3.79 -7.84
CA THR A 36 14.90 -4.31 -9.22
C THR A 36 16.15 -3.89 -10.01
N GLY A 37 17.12 -3.31 -9.33
CA GLY A 37 18.39 -2.85 -9.93
C GLY A 37 18.91 -1.57 -9.28
N PRO A 38 19.83 -0.86 -9.96
CA PRO A 38 20.44 0.36 -9.45
C PRO A 38 19.42 1.47 -9.19
N LEU A 39 19.63 2.22 -8.11
CA LEU A 39 18.83 3.41 -7.81
C LEU A 39 19.16 4.51 -8.83
N HIS A 40 18.17 4.94 -9.61
CA HIS A 40 18.35 6.02 -10.59
C HIS A 40 18.00 7.40 -9.98
N MET A 41 18.39 8.48 -10.65
CA MET A 41 18.19 9.86 -10.18
C MET A 41 16.75 10.19 -9.80
N GLY A 42 15.76 9.61 -10.50
CA GLY A 42 14.35 9.78 -10.14
C GLY A 42 14.03 9.24 -8.73
N GLY A 43 14.58 8.07 -8.38
CA GLY A 43 14.46 7.50 -7.04
C GLY A 43 15.15 8.36 -5.98
N VAL A 44 16.38 8.82 -6.24
CA VAL A 44 17.12 9.73 -5.34
C VAL A 44 16.33 11.02 -5.12
N ARG A 45 15.77 11.60 -6.18
CA ARG A 45 14.92 12.79 -6.07
C ARG A 45 13.72 12.56 -5.15
N THR A 46 13.02 11.44 -5.32
CA THR A 46 11.87 11.08 -4.47
C THR A 46 12.30 10.92 -3.00
N ALA A 47 13.42 10.23 -2.75
CA ALA A 47 13.98 10.10 -1.41
C ALA A 47 14.33 11.46 -0.80
N LEU A 48 14.96 12.34 -1.59
CA LEU A 48 15.36 13.68 -1.14
C LEU A 48 14.15 14.53 -0.72
N TYR A 49 13.07 14.54 -1.49
CA TYR A 49 11.85 15.28 -1.11
C TYR A 49 11.28 14.80 0.23
N ASN A 50 11.16 13.46 0.39
CA ASN A 50 10.67 12.88 1.64
C ASN A 50 11.62 13.19 2.81
N TYR A 51 12.92 13.06 2.61
CA TYR A 51 13.94 13.37 3.61
C TYR A 51 13.86 14.84 4.07
N LEU A 52 13.86 15.79 3.13
CA LEU A 52 13.78 17.22 3.45
C LEU A 52 12.46 17.58 4.15
N PHE A 53 11.36 16.99 3.72
CA PHE A 53 10.06 17.20 4.36
C PHE A 53 10.05 16.67 5.80
N ALA A 54 10.59 15.47 6.03
CA ALA A 54 10.76 14.93 7.39
C ALA A 54 11.63 15.85 8.25
N LYS A 55 12.81 16.22 7.76
CA LYS A 55 13.73 17.08 8.53
C LYS A 55 13.15 18.46 8.84
N LYS A 56 12.45 19.08 7.88
CA LYS A 56 11.78 20.37 8.10
C LYS A 56 10.72 20.31 9.21
N ASN A 57 10.06 19.17 9.37
CA ASN A 57 8.96 18.98 10.32
C ASN A 57 9.38 18.20 11.58
N ASN A 58 10.67 18.00 11.84
CA ASN A 58 11.17 17.15 12.92
C ASN A 58 10.54 15.75 12.91
N GLY A 59 10.26 15.25 11.71
CA GLY A 59 9.60 13.99 11.45
C GLY A 59 10.55 12.81 11.33
N VAL A 60 10.04 11.70 10.76
CA VAL A 60 10.76 10.45 10.53
C VAL A 60 10.77 10.14 9.04
N PHE A 61 11.93 9.86 8.50
CA PHE A 61 12.13 9.37 7.14
C PHE A 61 12.42 7.87 7.16
N ILE A 62 11.56 7.09 6.52
CA ILE A 62 11.58 5.63 6.53
C ILE A 62 12.04 5.11 5.16
N LEU A 63 12.91 4.11 5.15
CA LEU A 63 13.17 3.28 3.99
C LEU A 63 12.38 1.98 4.11
N ARG A 64 11.50 1.69 3.14
CA ARG A 64 10.80 0.41 3.02
C ARG A 64 11.13 -0.24 1.68
N VAL A 65 11.59 -1.47 1.69
CA VAL A 65 11.89 -2.22 0.47
C VAL A 65 10.63 -2.96 0.00
N GLU A 66 10.19 -2.66 -1.22
CA GLU A 66 8.99 -3.25 -1.82
C GLU A 66 9.38 -4.35 -2.83
N ASP A 67 9.57 -5.56 -2.32
CA ASP A 67 10.01 -6.76 -3.03
C ASP A 67 8.89 -7.78 -3.25
N THR A 68 7.64 -7.35 -3.34
CA THR A 68 6.48 -8.24 -3.59
C THR A 68 6.52 -8.95 -4.94
N ASP A 69 7.29 -8.43 -5.89
CA ASP A 69 7.54 -9.05 -7.18
C ASP A 69 8.92 -9.71 -7.18
N GLN A 70 8.96 -10.96 -6.71
CA GLN A 70 10.18 -11.75 -6.60
C GLN A 70 10.80 -12.10 -7.97
N THR A 71 10.03 -12.02 -9.07
CA THR A 71 10.56 -12.30 -10.42
C THR A 71 11.51 -11.22 -10.92
N ARG A 72 11.41 -10.01 -10.37
CA ARG A 72 12.26 -8.86 -10.70
C ARG A 72 13.29 -8.54 -9.62
N PHE A 73 13.37 -9.36 -8.58
CA PHE A 73 14.37 -9.17 -7.52
C PHE A 73 15.78 -9.29 -8.08
N VAL A 74 16.66 -8.35 -7.72
CA VAL A 74 18.08 -8.35 -8.07
C VAL A 74 18.90 -8.43 -6.79
N GLU A 75 19.73 -9.45 -6.68
CA GLU A 75 20.63 -9.63 -5.55
C GLU A 75 21.56 -8.42 -5.38
N GLY A 76 21.75 -7.97 -4.14
CA GLY A 76 22.55 -6.79 -3.83
C GLY A 76 21.86 -5.44 -4.07
N ALA A 77 20.71 -5.38 -4.75
CA ALA A 77 20.03 -4.12 -5.03
C ALA A 77 19.60 -3.38 -3.75
N GLN A 78 19.20 -4.09 -2.71
CA GLN A 78 18.85 -3.49 -1.42
C GLN A 78 20.05 -2.78 -0.80
N GLN A 79 21.22 -3.42 -0.76
CA GLN A 79 22.44 -2.82 -0.23
C GLN A 79 22.86 -1.62 -1.08
N TYR A 80 22.76 -1.74 -2.40
CA TYR A 80 23.06 -0.64 -3.32
C TYR A 80 22.17 0.59 -3.06
N ILE A 81 20.87 0.39 -2.77
CA ILE A 81 19.96 1.47 -2.41
C ILE A 81 20.44 2.18 -1.12
N LEU A 82 20.77 1.43 -0.08
CA LEU A 82 21.29 1.98 1.19
C LEU A 82 22.59 2.76 0.99
N ASP A 83 23.54 2.19 0.24
CA ASP A 83 24.83 2.83 -0.03
C ASP A 83 24.66 4.11 -0.88
N SER A 84 23.74 4.10 -1.84
CA SER A 84 23.42 5.27 -2.64
C SER A 84 22.80 6.39 -1.81
N LEU A 85 21.87 6.06 -0.92
CA LEU A 85 21.29 7.04 0.01
C LEU A 85 22.33 7.61 0.97
N LYS A 86 23.22 6.75 1.50
CA LYS A 86 24.33 7.15 2.34
C LYS A 86 25.29 8.09 1.60
N TRP A 87 25.67 7.76 0.38
CA TRP A 87 26.53 8.60 -0.47
C TRP A 87 25.90 9.98 -0.72
N CYS A 88 24.58 10.04 -0.90
CA CYS A 88 23.84 11.30 -1.08
C CYS A 88 23.61 12.08 0.24
N GLY A 89 23.99 11.54 1.40
CA GLY A 89 23.69 12.14 2.70
C GLY A 89 22.21 12.08 3.12
N ILE A 90 21.42 11.18 2.50
CA ILE A 90 19.97 11.01 2.72
C ILE A 90 19.75 9.73 3.56
N MET A 91 20.19 9.74 4.82
CA MET A 91 20.04 8.56 5.67
C MET A 91 18.62 8.44 6.24
N PRO A 92 17.97 7.26 6.11
CA PRO A 92 16.72 6.98 6.78
C PRO A 92 16.90 6.94 8.31
N ASP A 93 15.83 7.32 9.01
CA ASP A 93 15.74 7.20 10.47
C ASP A 93 15.30 5.78 10.89
N GLU A 94 14.51 5.09 10.01
CA GLU A 94 14.05 3.70 10.18
C GLU A 94 14.18 2.94 8.86
N GLY A 95 14.43 1.63 8.92
CA GLY A 95 14.53 0.81 7.70
C GLY A 95 15.28 -0.51 7.89
N PRO A 96 15.47 -1.29 6.81
CA PRO A 96 16.24 -2.53 6.84
C PRO A 96 17.66 -2.29 7.33
N GLY A 97 18.10 -3.07 8.33
CA GLY A 97 19.44 -2.93 8.94
C GLY A 97 19.63 -1.71 9.84
N ILE A 98 18.67 -0.78 9.89
CA ILE A 98 18.68 0.40 10.75
C ILE A 98 17.82 0.15 12.00
N GLY A 99 16.67 -0.53 11.82
CA GLY A 99 15.70 -0.78 12.88
C GLY A 99 14.57 0.24 12.90
N GLY A 100 13.81 0.26 13.99
CA GLY A 100 12.63 1.10 14.23
C GLY A 100 11.46 0.28 14.78
N ASP A 101 10.39 0.96 15.19
CA ASP A 101 9.27 0.34 15.94
C ASP A 101 8.28 -0.43 15.07
N PHE A 102 8.32 -0.27 13.74
CA PHE A 102 7.31 -0.77 12.81
C PHE A 102 7.83 -1.86 11.86
N GLY A 103 9.01 -2.43 12.15
CA GLY A 103 9.59 -3.50 11.35
C GLY A 103 8.72 -4.77 11.23
N PRO A 104 9.15 -5.68 10.37
CA PRO A 104 10.23 -5.57 9.39
C PRO A 104 9.91 -4.54 8.28
N TYR A 105 10.96 -3.99 7.65
CA TYR A 105 10.84 -2.96 6.61
C TYR A 105 11.06 -3.52 5.20
N ILE A 106 10.98 -4.83 5.04
CA ILE A 106 11.01 -5.57 3.76
C ILE A 106 9.67 -6.25 3.58
N GLN A 107 8.99 -6.02 2.46
CA GLN A 107 7.61 -6.48 2.28
C GLN A 107 7.47 -8.01 2.25
N SER A 108 8.42 -8.73 1.68
CA SER A 108 8.41 -10.20 1.69
C SER A 108 8.44 -10.80 3.10
N GLU A 109 9.07 -10.12 4.06
CA GLU A 109 9.10 -10.54 5.47
C GLU A 109 7.78 -10.26 6.22
N ARG A 110 6.85 -9.52 5.60
CA ARG A 110 5.55 -9.13 6.16
C ARG A 110 4.38 -9.94 5.57
N LYS A 111 4.64 -10.96 4.77
CA LYS A 111 3.66 -11.73 3.99
C LYS A 111 2.43 -12.15 4.80
N SER A 112 2.62 -12.64 6.03
CA SER A 112 1.53 -13.10 6.91
C SER A 112 0.50 -12.03 7.25
N LYS A 113 0.90 -10.76 7.28
CA LYS A 113 0.02 -9.63 7.64
C LYS A 113 -0.97 -9.28 6.53
N TYR A 114 -0.58 -9.41 5.26
CA TYR A 114 -1.40 -8.92 4.15
C TYR A 114 -2.67 -9.73 3.91
N LYS A 115 -2.63 -11.05 4.19
CA LYS A 115 -3.81 -11.91 4.02
C LYS A 115 -4.96 -11.48 4.93
N GLU A 116 -4.65 -11.13 6.19
CA GLU A 116 -5.64 -10.64 7.15
C GLU A 116 -6.39 -9.40 6.62
N PHE A 117 -5.66 -8.42 6.07
CA PHE A 117 -6.28 -7.23 5.49
C PHE A 117 -7.09 -7.54 4.23
N ALA A 118 -6.62 -8.49 3.40
CA ALA A 118 -7.39 -8.93 2.24
C ALA A 118 -8.71 -9.59 2.66
N ASP A 119 -8.69 -10.42 3.72
CA ASP A 119 -9.89 -11.06 4.26
C ASP A 119 -10.85 -10.04 4.87
N GLN A 120 -10.37 -9.05 5.62
CA GLN A 120 -11.20 -7.95 6.11
C GLN A 120 -11.91 -7.18 4.98
N LEU A 121 -11.27 -7.03 3.83
CA LEU A 121 -11.90 -6.41 2.66
C LEU A 121 -12.97 -7.31 2.04
N ILE A 122 -12.78 -8.63 2.03
CA ILE A 122 -13.81 -9.61 1.63
C ILE A 122 -15.01 -9.52 2.56
N ASP A 123 -14.78 -9.61 3.88
CA ASP A 123 -15.82 -9.62 4.90
C ASP A 123 -16.64 -8.32 4.89
N SER A 124 -16.00 -7.19 4.60
CA SER A 124 -16.68 -5.90 4.44
C SER A 124 -17.34 -5.69 3.07
N GLY A 125 -17.29 -6.68 2.18
CA GLY A 125 -17.84 -6.60 0.81
C GLY A 125 -17.12 -5.62 -0.12
N LYS A 126 -15.90 -5.21 0.25
CA LYS A 126 -15.05 -4.28 -0.53
C LYS A 126 -14.05 -4.99 -1.44
N ALA A 127 -13.94 -6.30 -1.32
CA ALA A 127 -13.16 -7.16 -2.21
C ALA A 127 -13.93 -8.45 -2.50
N TYR A 128 -13.44 -9.25 -3.43
CA TYR A 128 -14.07 -10.50 -3.84
C TYR A 128 -13.05 -11.47 -4.45
N TYR A 129 -13.37 -12.77 -4.41
CA TYR A 129 -12.57 -13.82 -5.04
C TYR A 129 -12.83 -13.84 -6.55
N ALA A 130 -11.77 -13.96 -7.34
CA ALA A 130 -11.84 -14.13 -8.79
C ALA A 130 -11.03 -15.36 -9.20
N PHE A 131 -11.65 -16.23 -10.03
CA PHE A 131 -11.18 -17.55 -10.43
C PHE A 131 -10.78 -17.61 -11.89
N ASP A 132 -10.84 -16.49 -12.62
CA ASP A 132 -10.42 -16.40 -14.01
C ASP A 132 -8.94 -16.68 -14.15
N THR A 133 -8.55 -17.55 -15.10
CA THR A 133 -7.14 -17.83 -15.39
C THR A 133 -6.50 -16.73 -16.24
N SER A 134 -5.18 -16.72 -16.32
CA SER A 134 -4.45 -15.78 -17.19
C SER A 134 -4.84 -15.92 -18.64
N GLU A 135 -5.04 -17.17 -19.11
CA GLU A 135 -5.41 -17.51 -20.47
C GLU A 135 -6.82 -17.01 -20.81
N GLU A 136 -7.78 -17.18 -19.87
CA GLU A 136 -9.14 -16.66 -20.02
C GLU A 136 -9.14 -15.12 -20.09
N LEU A 137 -8.38 -14.47 -19.24
CA LEU A 137 -8.25 -13.01 -19.26
C LEU A 137 -7.59 -12.49 -20.54
N ASP A 138 -6.59 -13.20 -21.07
CA ASP A 138 -5.96 -12.84 -22.35
C ASP A 138 -6.87 -13.07 -23.56
N ALA A 139 -7.67 -14.14 -23.53
CA ALA A 139 -8.71 -14.37 -24.54
C ALA A 139 -9.75 -13.24 -24.53
N MET A 140 -10.21 -12.82 -23.36
CA MET A 140 -11.14 -11.68 -23.20
C MET A 140 -10.55 -10.37 -23.72
N ARG A 141 -9.29 -10.06 -23.41
CA ARG A 141 -8.59 -8.86 -23.91
C ARG A 141 -8.48 -8.89 -25.44
N LYS A 142 -8.15 -10.05 -26.01
CA LYS A 142 -8.03 -10.23 -27.46
C LYS A 142 -9.39 -10.03 -28.16
N GLN A 143 -10.45 -10.61 -27.62
CA GLN A 143 -11.80 -10.45 -28.13
C GLN A 143 -12.27 -9.00 -28.04
N ALA A 144 -12.07 -8.34 -26.90
CA ALA A 144 -12.42 -6.94 -26.71
C ALA A 144 -11.69 -6.02 -27.71
N LYS A 145 -10.39 -6.29 -27.96
CA LYS A 145 -9.62 -5.55 -28.96
C LYS A 145 -10.20 -5.72 -30.38
N GLN A 146 -10.65 -6.92 -30.75
CA GLN A 146 -11.30 -7.18 -32.05
C GLN A 146 -12.65 -6.45 -32.18
N MET A 147 -13.34 -6.22 -31.05
CA MET A 147 -14.60 -5.46 -30.99
C MET A 147 -14.40 -3.94 -30.88
N GLY A 148 -13.19 -3.43 -31.08
CA GLY A 148 -12.88 -1.99 -31.00
C GLY A 148 -12.73 -1.45 -29.58
N MET A 149 -12.57 -2.30 -28.58
CA MET A 149 -12.34 -1.94 -27.17
C MET A 149 -10.90 -2.27 -26.73
N PRO A 150 -9.87 -1.56 -27.21
CA PRO A 150 -8.48 -1.93 -26.99
C PRO A 150 -8.03 -1.81 -25.52
N ASN A 151 -8.75 -1.03 -24.71
CA ASN A 151 -8.45 -0.76 -23.31
C ASN A 151 -9.41 -1.50 -22.37
N TRP A 152 -9.78 -2.75 -22.72
CA TRP A 152 -10.62 -3.55 -21.83
C TRP A 152 -9.98 -3.71 -20.46
N GLN A 153 -10.78 -3.53 -19.41
CA GLN A 153 -10.37 -3.64 -18.01
C GLN A 153 -11.34 -4.55 -17.25
N TYR A 154 -10.81 -5.26 -16.27
CA TYR A 154 -11.62 -5.95 -15.28
C TYR A 154 -12.15 -4.90 -14.29
N ASN A 155 -13.39 -4.48 -14.46
CA ASN A 155 -13.98 -3.34 -13.73
C ASN A 155 -15.41 -3.61 -13.28
N GLY A 156 -16.08 -2.61 -12.74
CA GLY A 156 -17.45 -2.69 -12.24
C GLY A 156 -18.50 -3.13 -13.27
N VAL A 157 -18.21 -3.06 -14.58
CA VAL A 157 -19.08 -3.55 -15.65
C VAL A 157 -18.73 -4.98 -16.03
N SER A 158 -17.47 -5.22 -16.40
CA SER A 158 -17.01 -6.51 -16.93
C SER A 158 -17.05 -7.64 -15.90
N ARG A 159 -16.86 -7.34 -14.60
CA ARG A 159 -16.87 -8.36 -13.53
C ARG A 159 -18.16 -9.20 -13.47
N SER A 160 -19.30 -8.66 -13.94
CA SER A 160 -20.57 -9.41 -13.95
C SER A 160 -20.60 -10.60 -14.92
N SER A 161 -19.72 -10.57 -15.94
CA SER A 161 -19.56 -11.65 -16.94
C SER A 161 -18.32 -12.50 -16.71
N MET A 162 -17.57 -12.23 -15.63
CA MET A 162 -16.34 -12.92 -15.28
C MET A 162 -16.59 -13.95 -14.18
N ARG A 163 -15.67 -14.93 -14.04
CA ARG A 163 -15.79 -16.02 -13.06
C ARG A 163 -15.29 -15.61 -11.68
N ASN A 164 -16.20 -15.10 -10.85
CA ASN A 164 -15.86 -14.57 -9.53
C ASN A 164 -17.00 -14.76 -8.51
N SER A 165 -16.72 -14.49 -7.22
CA SER A 165 -17.67 -14.70 -6.13
C SER A 165 -18.87 -13.73 -6.11
N LEU A 166 -18.93 -12.76 -7.03
CA LEU A 166 -20.09 -11.88 -7.21
C LEU A 166 -21.03 -12.37 -8.31
N SER A 167 -20.54 -13.24 -9.23
CA SER A 167 -21.28 -13.77 -10.38
C SER A 167 -21.66 -15.25 -10.22
N LEU A 168 -20.89 -16.01 -9.43
CA LEU A 168 -21.14 -17.44 -9.18
C LEU A 168 -22.06 -17.65 -7.97
N PRO A 169 -22.81 -18.78 -7.93
CA PRO A 169 -23.53 -19.21 -6.73
C PRO A 169 -22.58 -19.44 -5.55
N GLN A 170 -23.06 -19.15 -4.33
CA GLN A 170 -22.24 -19.21 -3.13
C GLN A 170 -21.71 -20.63 -2.81
N ASP A 171 -22.48 -21.66 -3.12
CA ASP A 171 -22.08 -23.06 -2.96
C ASP A 171 -20.93 -23.43 -3.92
N GLU A 172 -20.98 -22.96 -5.15
CA GLU A 172 -19.89 -23.14 -6.13
C GLU A 172 -18.60 -22.40 -5.66
N VAL A 173 -18.73 -21.17 -5.19
CA VAL A 173 -17.58 -20.41 -4.63
C VAL A 173 -16.95 -21.17 -3.45
N SER A 174 -17.78 -21.64 -2.52
CA SER A 174 -17.31 -22.39 -1.35
C SER A 174 -16.60 -23.68 -1.76
N LYS A 175 -17.14 -24.38 -2.77
CA LYS A 175 -16.52 -25.59 -3.33
C LYS A 175 -15.19 -25.28 -4.01
N LEU A 176 -15.12 -24.25 -4.85
CA LEU A 176 -13.87 -23.87 -5.53
C LEU A 176 -12.76 -23.58 -4.52
N ILE A 177 -13.06 -22.87 -3.42
CA ILE A 177 -12.10 -22.57 -2.37
C ILE A 177 -11.70 -23.83 -1.60
N SER A 178 -12.66 -24.69 -1.21
CA SER A 178 -12.39 -25.92 -0.45
C SER A 178 -11.60 -26.94 -1.27
N ASP A 179 -11.80 -27.01 -2.57
CA ASP A 179 -11.08 -27.88 -3.49
C ASP A 179 -9.66 -27.36 -3.83
N GLY A 180 -9.27 -26.20 -3.25
CA GLY A 180 -7.95 -25.62 -3.45
C GLY A 180 -7.74 -25.02 -4.84
N ASN A 181 -8.81 -24.66 -5.56
CA ASN A 181 -8.67 -23.98 -6.86
C ASN A 181 -7.94 -22.63 -6.68
N PRO A 182 -7.01 -22.29 -7.57
CA PRO A 182 -6.31 -21.02 -7.50
C PRO A 182 -7.29 -19.86 -7.70
N TYR A 183 -7.12 -18.83 -6.89
CA TYR A 183 -7.89 -17.59 -6.98
C TYR A 183 -7.01 -16.38 -6.71
N VAL A 184 -7.48 -15.22 -7.12
CA VAL A 184 -6.95 -13.92 -6.70
C VAL A 184 -8.03 -13.17 -5.95
N ILE A 185 -7.63 -12.23 -5.07
CA ILE A 185 -8.56 -11.30 -4.44
C ILE A 185 -8.48 -9.97 -5.18
N ARG A 186 -9.63 -9.47 -5.64
CA ARG A 186 -9.73 -8.17 -6.33
C ARG A 186 -10.49 -7.17 -5.48
N ILE A 187 -10.07 -5.91 -5.53
CA ILE A 187 -10.87 -4.82 -4.99
C ILE A 187 -12.20 -4.73 -5.75
N LYS A 188 -13.29 -4.51 -5.01
CA LYS A 188 -14.61 -4.21 -5.59
C LYS A 188 -14.76 -2.71 -5.73
N MET A 189 -14.30 -2.16 -6.85
CA MET A 189 -14.40 -0.73 -7.09
C MET A 189 -15.88 -0.31 -7.16
N PRO A 190 -16.32 0.70 -6.37
CA PRO A 190 -17.69 1.21 -6.46
C PRO A 190 -17.93 1.82 -7.85
N ARG A 191 -19.21 1.92 -8.26
CA ARG A 191 -19.58 2.53 -9.55
C ARG A 191 -20.22 3.88 -9.32
N ASN A 192 -19.95 4.80 -10.27
CA ASN A 192 -20.55 6.14 -10.30
C ASN A 192 -20.26 6.97 -9.04
N GLU A 193 -19.12 6.77 -8.43
CA GLU A 193 -18.67 7.56 -7.28
C GLU A 193 -17.49 8.43 -7.66
N GLU A 194 -17.28 9.48 -6.90
CA GLU A 194 -16.11 10.34 -7.00
C GLU A 194 -15.28 10.25 -5.73
N VAL A 195 -14.00 9.93 -5.88
CA VAL A 195 -13.01 10.04 -4.82
C VAL A 195 -12.38 11.43 -4.91
N ARG A 196 -12.48 12.20 -3.83
CA ARG A 196 -11.95 13.57 -3.75
C ARG A 196 -10.92 13.66 -2.63
N PHE A 197 -9.79 14.23 -2.90
CA PHE A 197 -8.78 14.54 -1.89
C PHE A 197 -8.02 15.81 -2.25
N ASN A 198 -7.46 16.45 -1.22
CA ASN A 198 -6.65 17.65 -1.39
C ASN A 198 -5.17 17.26 -1.37
N ASP A 199 -4.55 17.25 -2.54
CA ASP A 199 -3.12 17.04 -2.70
C ASP A 199 -2.36 18.31 -2.29
N MET A 200 -1.30 18.16 -1.48
CA MET A 200 -0.54 19.30 -0.95
C MET A 200 0.15 20.14 -2.03
N ILE A 201 0.39 19.57 -3.22
CA ILE A 201 1.09 20.22 -4.33
C ILE A 201 0.09 20.62 -5.42
N ARG A 202 -0.86 19.74 -5.75
CA ARG A 202 -1.78 19.87 -6.89
C ARG A 202 -3.12 20.51 -6.50
N GLY A 203 -3.41 20.63 -5.20
CA GLY A 203 -4.72 21.05 -4.70
C GLY A 203 -5.77 19.94 -4.83
N TRP A 204 -7.02 20.31 -5.09
CA TRP A 204 -8.12 19.33 -5.19
C TRP A 204 -7.95 18.41 -6.40
N VAL A 205 -7.91 17.11 -6.12
CA VAL A 205 -7.93 16.04 -7.12
C VAL A 205 -9.25 15.28 -7.00
N VAL A 206 -9.89 15.05 -8.15
CA VAL A 206 -11.15 14.30 -8.24
C VAL A 206 -10.95 13.15 -9.23
N VAL A 207 -11.24 11.93 -8.79
CA VAL A 207 -11.15 10.73 -9.62
C VAL A 207 -12.51 10.04 -9.64
N ASN A 208 -13.07 9.84 -10.85
CA ASN A 208 -14.28 9.06 -11.02
C ASN A 208 -13.94 7.55 -11.00
N THR A 209 -14.63 6.79 -10.16
CA THR A 209 -14.38 5.36 -9.97
C THR A 209 -14.67 4.51 -11.21
N ASN A 210 -15.47 4.99 -12.16
CA ASN A 210 -15.72 4.30 -13.42
C ASN A 210 -14.47 4.20 -14.31
N ASN A 211 -13.46 5.05 -14.06
CA ASN A 211 -12.17 5.02 -14.75
C ASN A 211 -11.16 4.06 -14.10
N LEU A 212 -11.56 3.41 -13.01
CA LEU A 212 -10.72 2.51 -12.24
C LEU A 212 -11.14 1.06 -12.48
N ASP A 213 -10.15 0.18 -12.53
CA ASP A 213 -10.35 -1.26 -12.63
C ASP A 213 -10.33 -1.94 -11.24
N ASP A 214 -10.90 -3.12 -11.16
CA ASP A 214 -10.87 -3.98 -9.99
C ASP A 214 -9.49 -4.64 -9.89
N LYS A 215 -8.50 -3.90 -9.40
CA LYS A 215 -7.11 -4.37 -9.25
C LYS A 215 -7.03 -5.65 -8.44
N VAL A 216 -6.12 -6.53 -8.81
CA VAL A 216 -5.72 -7.65 -7.94
C VAL A 216 -5.02 -7.07 -6.72
N LEU A 217 -5.49 -7.43 -5.54
CA LEU A 217 -4.92 -7.07 -4.26
C LEU A 217 -4.02 -8.19 -3.73
N PHE A 218 -4.46 -9.45 -3.86
CA PHE A 218 -3.77 -10.63 -3.36
C PHE A 218 -3.73 -11.71 -4.44
N LYS A 219 -2.53 -12.25 -4.69
CA LYS A 219 -2.25 -13.21 -5.74
C LYS A 219 -2.46 -14.64 -5.29
N SER A 220 -2.61 -15.56 -6.25
CA SER A 220 -2.75 -17.00 -5.98
C SER A 220 -1.51 -17.64 -5.36
N ASP A 221 -0.32 -17.04 -5.51
CA ASP A 221 0.93 -17.47 -4.87
C ASP A 221 1.02 -17.08 -3.38
N GLY A 222 -0.03 -16.43 -2.85
CA GLY A 222 -0.08 -15.97 -1.47
C GLY A 222 0.71 -14.68 -1.21
N MET A 223 1.09 -13.94 -2.26
CA MET A 223 1.72 -12.63 -2.14
C MET A 223 0.72 -11.52 -2.43
N PRO A 224 0.80 -10.38 -1.73
CA PRO A 224 0.03 -9.20 -2.10
C PRO A 224 0.57 -8.61 -3.40
N THR A 225 -0.27 -7.82 -4.07
CA THR A 225 0.25 -6.87 -5.05
C THR A 225 0.68 -5.57 -4.37
N TYR A 226 1.36 -4.72 -5.13
CA TYR A 226 1.67 -3.35 -4.71
C TYR A 226 0.44 -2.60 -4.15
N HIS A 227 -0.72 -2.78 -4.78
CA HIS A 227 -1.96 -2.07 -4.41
C HIS A 227 -2.48 -2.40 -3.00
N LEU A 228 -2.18 -3.58 -2.46
CA LEU A 228 -2.52 -3.94 -1.09
C LEU A 228 -1.35 -3.62 -0.15
N ALA A 229 -0.15 -4.08 -0.51
CA ALA A 229 1.01 -4.05 0.37
C ALA A 229 1.36 -2.63 0.80
N ASN A 230 1.40 -1.67 -0.14
CA ASN A 230 1.79 -0.30 0.19
C ASN A 230 0.80 0.37 1.15
N ILE A 231 -0.51 0.14 0.97
CA ILE A 231 -1.56 0.73 1.83
C ILE A 231 -1.53 0.13 3.23
N VAL A 232 -1.41 -1.20 3.33
CA VAL A 232 -1.31 -1.90 4.61
C VAL A 232 -0.07 -1.43 5.38
N ASP A 233 1.06 -1.32 4.69
CA ASP A 233 2.31 -0.90 5.33
C ASP A 233 2.29 0.58 5.71
N ASP A 234 1.78 1.45 4.87
CA ASP A 234 1.62 2.87 5.19
C ASP A 234 0.72 3.04 6.43
N HIS A 235 -0.38 2.29 6.52
CA HIS A 235 -1.24 2.27 7.70
C HIS A 235 -0.50 1.76 8.95
N GLN A 236 0.13 0.58 8.87
CA GLN A 236 0.81 -0.04 10.01
C GLN A 236 2.05 0.72 10.46
N MET A 237 2.78 1.36 9.53
CA MET A 237 3.96 2.19 9.82
C MET A 237 3.59 3.63 10.19
N LYS A 238 2.28 3.93 10.25
CA LYS A 238 1.74 5.27 10.58
C LYS A 238 2.30 6.37 9.67
N ILE A 239 2.40 6.08 8.37
CA ILE A 239 2.79 7.08 7.37
C ILE A 239 1.74 8.18 7.32
N THR A 240 2.16 9.41 7.41
CA THR A 240 1.27 10.58 7.46
C THR A 240 1.21 11.33 6.13
N HIS A 241 2.28 11.26 5.35
CA HIS A 241 2.39 11.94 4.06
C HIS A 241 3.09 11.01 3.04
N VAL A 242 2.58 11.02 1.82
CA VAL A 242 3.09 10.24 0.68
C VAL A 242 3.37 11.17 -0.49
#